data_f044bf960d45230c8abf317130acc23f
#
_entry.id   f044bf960d45230c8abf317130acc23f
#
_cell.length_a   1.000
_cell.length_b   1.000
_cell.length_c   1.000
_cell.angle_alpha   90.00
_cell.angle_beta   90.00
_cell.angle_gamma   90.00
#
_symmetry.space_group_name_H-M   'P 1'
#
loop_
_entity.id
_entity.type
_entity.pdbx_description
1 polymer ?
#
loop_
_entity_poly.entity_id
_entity_poly.type
_entity_poly.pdbx_seq_one_letter_code
_entity_poly.pdbx_strand_id
1 'polypeptide(L)'
;MITINEFKNKLSSGSRLLGIDLGTKRIGIAISDYNQKIATPLQTLDNSKQGKLIDALESIIAEYDIKGIIIGNPINMDGTYGKSSQSAKDIAINISNKIDIPVSLWDERLSTVGAFNLSSELDINVSKREKDIDKFAAAFILQGALDFIQN
;
A
#
# COMPACT_ATOMS: atom_id res chain seq x y z
N MET A 1 -1.03 14.77 2.66
CA MET A 1 -0.22 13.82 1.88
C MET A 1 1.13 14.45 1.56
N ILE A 2 2.19 13.70 1.69
CA ILE A 2 3.57 14.20 1.55
C ILE A 2 4.34 13.36 0.52
N THR A 3 5.49 13.85 0.06
CA THR A 3 6.37 13.10 -0.83
C THR A 3 7.05 11.96 -0.08
N ILE A 4 7.57 10.97 -0.82
CA ILE A 4 8.27 9.84 -0.19
C ILE A 4 9.54 10.30 0.54
N ASN A 5 10.21 11.34 0.06
CA ASN A 5 11.36 11.91 0.74
C ASN A 5 10.98 12.57 2.07
N GLU A 6 9.89 13.34 2.08
CA GLU A 6 9.36 13.92 3.31
C GLU A 6 8.89 12.84 4.27
N PHE A 7 8.26 11.79 3.74
CA PHE A 7 7.82 10.63 4.52
C PHE A 7 9.01 9.98 5.23
N LYS A 8 10.08 9.71 4.49
CA LYS A 8 11.31 9.14 5.04
C LYS A 8 11.86 9.99 6.19
N ASN A 9 11.85 11.31 6.03
CA ASN A 9 12.38 12.24 7.04
C ASN A 9 11.51 12.32 8.29
N LYS A 10 10.21 12.09 8.16
CA LYS A 10 9.27 12.15 9.29
C LYS A 10 9.17 10.87 10.10
N LEU A 11 9.66 9.74 9.57
CA LEU A 11 9.58 8.47 10.26
C LEU A 11 10.58 8.38 11.40
N SER A 12 10.11 7.94 12.57
CA SER A 12 10.99 7.53 13.66
C SER A 12 11.45 6.09 13.42
N SER A 13 12.63 5.74 13.89
CA SER A 13 13.07 4.34 13.87
C SER A 13 12.13 3.52 14.78
N GLY A 14 11.91 2.26 14.41
CA GLY A 14 11.00 1.40 15.16
C GLY A 14 9.53 1.63 14.84
N SER A 15 9.21 2.31 13.75
CA SER A 15 7.84 2.56 13.31
C SER A 15 7.37 1.52 12.31
N ARG A 16 6.18 0.97 12.53
CA ARG A 16 5.54 0.02 11.63
C ARG A 16 4.74 0.76 10.57
N LEU A 17 4.85 0.32 9.32
CA LEU A 17 4.20 0.98 8.19
C LEU A 17 3.13 0.10 7.56
N LEU A 18 2.13 0.74 6.95
CA LEU A 18 1.06 0.09 6.21
C LEU A 18 1.24 0.34 4.73
N GLY A 19 1.07 -0.70 3.91
CA GLY A 19 1.05 -0.58 2.45
C GLY A 19 -0.36 -0.83 1.94
N ILE A 20 -0.81 -0.05 0.98
CA ILE A 20 -2.14 -0.14 0.40
C ILE A 20 -2.05 -0.22 -1.12
N ASP A 21 -2.71 -1.21 -1.70
CA ASP A 21 -2.93 -1.33 -3.14
C ASP A 21 -4.41 -1.12 -3.42
N LEU A 22 -4.74 -0.01 -4.09
CA LEU A 22 -6.12 0.38 -4.37
C LEU A 22 -6.62 -0.27 -5.67
N GLY A 23 -7.28 -1.40 -5.55
CA GLY A 23 -7.96 -2.04 -6.67
C GLY A 23 -9.39 -1.53 -6.84
N THR A 24 -10.00 -1.80 -8.00
CA THR A 24 -11.39 -1.39 -8.28
C THR A 24 -12.40 -2.13 -7.42
N LYS A 25 -12.17 -3.41 -7.19
CA LYS A 25 -13.06 -4.28 -6.40
C LYS A 25 -12.53 -4.56 -5.01
N ARG A 26 -11.22 -4.65 -4.86
CA ARG A 26 -10.56 -5.03 -3.62
C ARG A 26 -9.37 -4.12 -3.34
N ILE A 27 -9.10 -3.95 -2.07
CA ILE A 27 -7.97 -3.16 -1.59
C ILE A 27 -7.04 -4.11 -0.85
N GLY A 28 -5.81 -4.25 -1.35
CA GLY A 28 -4.78 -5.07 -0.70
C GLY A 28 -4.10 -4.30 0.41
N ILE A 29 -3.85 -4.97 1.52
CA ILE A 29 -3.19 -4.38 2.70
C ILE A 29 -1.98 -5.22 3.08
N ALA A 30 -0.86 -4.55 3.33
CA ALA A 30 0.37 -5.16 3.84
C ALA A 30 0.90 -4.36 5.01
N ILE A 31 1.71 -4.98 5.84
CA ILE A 31 2.35 -4.30 6.98
C ILE A 31 3.84 -4.56 6.97
N SER A 32 4.61 -3.62 7.54
CA SER A 32 6.03 -3.82 7.76
C SER A 32 6.30 -4.33 9.18
N ASP A 33 7.51 -4.85 9.40
CA ASP A 33 8.05 -5.04 10.74
C ASP A 33 8.42 -3.68 11.35
N TYR A 34 8.74 -3.69 12.65
CA TYR A 34 9.13 -2.46 13.35
C TYR A 34 10.47 -1.91 12.86
N ASN A 35 11.32 -2.75 12.27
CA ASN A 35 12.60 -2.33 11.71
C ASN A 35 12.49 -1.76 10.31
N GLN A 36 11.30 -1.76 9.71
CA GLN A 36 11.02 -1.21 8.38
C GLN A 36 11.87 -1.88 7.29
N LYS A 37 12.06 -3.19 7.39
CA LYS A 37 12.87 -3.97 6.45
C LYS A 37 12.05 -4.91 5.58
N ILE A 38 10.98 -5.51 6.12
CA ILE A 38 10.23 -6.56 5.46
C ILE A 38 8.76 -6.21 5.42
N ALA A 39 8.15 -6.30 4.24
CA ALA A 39 6.71 -6.16 4.06
C ALA A 39 6.04 -7.53 4.03
N THR A 40 4.95 -7.68 4.76
CA THR A 40 4.19 -8.90 4.84
C THR A 40 2.74 -8.66 4.42
N PRO A 41 2.16 -9.48 3.51
CA PRO A 41 0.74 -9.37 3.18
C PRO A 41 -0.12 -9.55 4.44
N LEU A 42 -1.14 -8.73 4.61
CA LEU A 42 -2.00 -8.79 5.78
C LEU A 42 -3.41 -9.28 5.44
N GLN A 43 -4.12 -8.54 4.61
CA GLN A 43 -5.50 -8.86 4.27
C GLN A 43 -5.96 -8.10 3.03
N THR A 44 -7.14 -8.45 2.55
CA THR A 44 -7.80 -7.77 1.44
C THR A 44 -9.13 -7.22 1.94
N LEU A 45 -9.43 -5.97 1.61
CA LEU A 45 -10.69 -5.32 1.94
C LEU A 45 -11.56 -5.20 0.70
N ASP A 46 -12.88 -5.25 0.89
CA ASP A 46 -13.84 -5.01 -0.18
C ASP A 46 -13.97 -3.51 -0.44
N ASN A 47 -13.79 -3.08 -1.69
CA ASN A 47 -13.86 -1.67 -2.07
C ASN A 47 -15.27 -1.20 -2.43
N SER A 48 -16.31 -2.04 -2.28
CA SER A 48 -17.68 -1.68 -2.64
C SER A 48 -18.34 -0.71 -1.66
N LYS A 49 -17.76 -0.48 -0.49
CA LYS A 49 -18.33 0.35 0.58
C LYS A 49 -17.38 1.48 0.96
N GLN A 50 -17.49 2.59 0.23
CA GLN A 50 -16.55 3.71 0.35
C GLN A 50 -16.43 4.30 1.77
N GLY A 51 -17.51 4.41 2.52
CA GLY A 51 -17.47 4.99 3.85
C GLY A 51 -16.76 4.12 4.91
N LYS A 52 -16.52 2.86 4.60
CA LYS A 52 -15.94 1.91 5.55
C LYS A 52 -14.42 1.76 5.45
N LEU A 53 -13.81 2.29 4.39
CA LEU A 53 -12.36 2.18 4.22
C LEU A 53 -11.62 2.88 5.37
N ILE A 54 -12.01 4.09 5.69
CA ILE A 54 -11.37 4.87 6.77
C ILE A 54 -11.51 4.14 8.10
N ASP A 55 -12.72 3.64 8.42
CA ASP A 55 -12.95 2.90 9.66
C ASP A 55 -12.09 1.64 9.73
N ALA A 56 -12.00 0.89 8.64
CA ALA A 56 -11.17 -0.31 8.58
C ALA A 56 -9.68 0.03 8.75
N LEU A 57 -9.21 1.11 8.13
CA LEU A 57 -7.82 1.54 8.28
C LEU A 57 -7.53 1.99 9.71
N GLU A 58 -8.43 2.73 10.34
CA GLU A 58 -8.26 3.16 11.73
C GLU A 58 -8.14 1.95 12.68
N SER A 59 -8.94 0.91 12.46
CA SER A 59 -8.87 -0.33 13.24
C SER A 59 -7.52 -1.03 13.07
N ILE A 60 -7.03 -1.13 11.83
CA ILE A 60 -5.73 -1.76 11.53
C ILE A 60 -4.60 -0.94 12.15
N ILE A 61 -4.65 0.37 12.03
CA ILE A 61 -3.64 1.27 12.57
C ILE A 61 -3.53 1.11 14.09
N ALA A 62 -4.66 1.03 14.78
CA ALA A 62 -4.69 0.85 16.22
C ALA A 62 -4.19 -0.54 16.62
N GLU A 63 -4.64 -1.59 15.91
CA GLU A 63 -4.29 -2.97 16.24
C GLU A 63 -2.79 -3.28 16.05
N TYR A 64 -2.21 -2.75 14.97
CA TYR A 64 -0.82 -3.05 14.59
C TYR A 64 0.17 -1.93 14.90
N ASP A 65 -0.27 -0.88 15.56
CA ASP A 65 0.58 0.28 15.92
C ASP A 65 1.27 0.90 14.69
N ILE A 66 0.47 1.24 13.68
CA ILE A 66 0.96 1.79 12.42
C ILE A 66 1.27 3.27 12.58
N LYS A 67 2.43 3.71 12.08
CA LYS A 67 2.90 5.09 12.18
C LYS A 67 3.06 5.80 10.82
N GLY A 68 2.78 5.12 9.73
CA GLY A 68 2.81 5.72 8.40
C GLY A 68 2.13 4.83 7.39
N ILE A 69 1.64 5.43 6.29
CA ILE A 69 0.92 4.73 5.23
C ILE A 69 1.57 5.01 3.89
N ILE A 70 1.83 3.94 3.13
CA ILE A 70 2.28 3.99 1.74
C ILE A 70 1.14 3.50 0.86
N ILE A 71 0.77 4.28 -0.15
CA ILE A 71 -0.29 3.94 -1.10
C ILE A 71 0.31 3.83 -2.49
N GLY A 72 0.07 2.71 -3.17
CA GLY A 72 0.53 2.52 -4.54
C GLY A 72 -0.13 3.50 -5.50
N ASN A 73 0.66 4.11 -6.36
CA ASN A 73 0.18 5.02 -7.40
C ASN A 73 0.34 4.35 -8.76
N PRO A 74 -0.76 3.93 -9.42
CA PRO A 74 -0.68 3.23 -10.70
C PRO A 74 -0.43 4.19 -11.86
N ILE A 75 0.83 4.65 -12.00
CA ILE A 75 1.27 5.50 -13.10
C ILE A 75 1.45 4.63 -14.35
N ASN A 76 1.01 5.13 -15.52
CA ASN A 76 1.21 4.42 -16.77
C ASN A 76 2.70 4.25 -17.10
N MET A 77 3.05 3.21 -17.86
CA MET A 77 4.45 2.88 -18.17
C MET A 77 5.18 4.01 -18.89
N ASP A 78 4.48 4.87 -19.62
CA ASP A 78 5.06 6.04 -20.29
C ASP A 78 5.21 7.26 -19.36
N GLY A 79 4.86 7.12 -18.08
CA GLY A 79 4.94 8.20 -17.10
C GLY A 79 3.72 9.08 -17.00
N THR A 80 2.69 8.86 -17.84
CA THR A 80 1.45 9.66 -17.77
C THR A 80 0.54 9.15 -16.64
N TYR A 81 -0.35 10.04 -16.17
CA TYR A 81 -1.29 9.75 -15.10
C TYR A 81 -2.66 9.43 -15.70
N GLY A 82 -3.16 8.21 -15.44
CA GLY A 82 -4.49 7.79 -15.90
C GLY A 82 -5.55 7.99 -14.82
N LYS A 83 -6.76 7.47 -15.08
CA LYS A 83 -7.88 7.55 -14.14
C LYS A 83 -7.59 6.85 -12.82
N SER A 84 -6.92 5.70 -12.85
CA SER A 84 -6.57 4.95 -11.64
C SER A 84 -5.59 5.71 -10.77
N SER A 85 -4.63 6.41 -11.39
CA SER A 85 -3.68 7.26 -10.67
C SER A 85 -4.39 8.44 -10.01
N GLN A 86 -5.34 9.07 -10.70
CA GLN A 86 -6.12 10.17 -10.13
C GLN A 86 -6.98 9.70 -8.96
N SER A 87 -7.62 8.53 -9.10
CA SER A 87 -8.41 7.92 -8.01
C SER A 87 -7.55 7.61 -6.80
N ALA A 88 -6.37 7.05 -7.02
CA ALA A 88 -5.42 6.74 -5.92
C ALA A 88 -5.01 8.02 -5.20
N LYS A 89 -4.73 9.08 -5.94
CA LYS A 89 -4.36 10.36 -5.38
C LYS A 89 -5.49 10.97 -4.54
N ASP A 90 -6.73 10.92 -5.05
CA ASP A 90 -7.89 11.45 -4.35
C ASP A 90 -8.15 10.69 -3.04
N ILE A 91 -8.05 9.38 -3.07
CA ILE A 91 -8.21 8.53 -1.88
C ILE A 91 -7.08 8.81 -0.88
N ALA A 92 -5.85 8.95 -1.35
CA ALA A 92 -4.70 9.27 -0.50
C ALA A 92 -4.88 10.60 0.22
N ILE A 93 -5.37 11.62 -0.49
CA ILE A 93 -5.68 12.92 0.10
C ILE A 93 -6.76 12.78 1.18
N ASN A 94 -7.82 12.03 0.89
CA ASN A 94 -8.90 11.80 1.84
C ASN A 94 -8.42 11.09 3.12
N ILE A 95 -7.59 10.07 2.95
CA ILE A 95 -6.98 9.34 4.08
C ILE A 95 -6.09 10.30 4.88
N SER A 96 -5.25 11.07 4.19
CA SER A 96 -4.34 12.02 4.83
C SER A 96 -5.09 13.08 5.66
N ASN A 97 -6.27 13.49 5.19
CA ASN A 97 -7.08 14.49 5.90
C ASN A 97 -7.80 13.93 7.12
N LYS A 98 -8.10 12.63 7.12
CA LYS A 98 -8.90 12.00 8.19
C LYS A 98 -8.07 11.21 9.20
N ILE A 99 -6.88 10.80 8.84
CA ILE A 99 -5.99 10.00 9.69
C ILE A 99 -4.72 10.80 9.95
N ASP A 100 -4.38 10.97 11.22
CA ASP A 100 -3.28 11.84 11.66
C ASP A 100 -1.95 11.09 11.72
N ILE A 101 -1.53 10.50 10.59
CA ILE A 101 -0.20 9.94 10.43
C ILE A 101 0.29 10.25 9.00
N PRO A 102 1.61 10.23 8.75
CA PRO A 102 2.12 10.50 7.40
C PRO A 102 1.59 9.53 6.35
N VAL A 103 1.19 10.07 5.20
CA VAL A 103 0.71 9.30 4.05
C VAL A 103 1.49 9.74 2.81
N SER A 104 2.03 8.78 2.06
CA SER A 104 2.74 9.04 0.81
C SER A 104 2.32 8.07 -0.29
N LEU A 105 2.42 8.52 -1.53
CA LEU A 105 2.23 7.68 -2.70
C LEU A 105 3.56 7.03 -3.12
N TRP A 106 3.48 5.84 -3.68
CA TRP A 106 4.62 5.11 -4.23
C TRP A 106 4.32 4.68 -5.67
N ASP A 107 5.27 4.86 -6.57
CA ASP A 107 5.13 4.52 -7.98
C ASP A 107 5.09 3.00 -8.17
N GLU A 108 3.92 2.45 -8.52
CA GLU A 108 3.71 1.01 -8.68
C GLU A 108 4.51 0.38 -9.82
N ARG A 109 5.00 1.19 -10.77
CA ARG A 109 5.84 0.67 -11.87
C ARG A 109 7.06 -0.07 -11.34
N LEU A 110 7.48 0.24 -10.13
CA LEU A 110 8.67 -0.36 -9.51
C LEU A 110 8.38 -1.69 -8.80
N SER A 111 7.12 -2.06 -8.61
CA SER A 111 6.74 -3.18 -7.72
C SER A 111 5.84 -4.24 -8.35
N THR A 112 4.95 -3.89 -9.26
CA THR A 112 3.84 -4.75 -9.73
C THR A 112 4.31 -6.04 -10.40
N VAL A 113 5.39 -5.99 -11.18
CA VAL A 113 5.93 -7.17 -11.87
C VAL A 113 6.40 -8.22 -10.87
N GLY A 114 7.07 -7.79 -9.82
CA GLY A 114 7.53 -8.68 -8.76
C GLY A 114 6.37 -9.38 -8.03
N ALA A 115 5.30 -8.66 -7.74
CA ALA A 115 4.12 -9.22 -7.09
C ALA A 115 3.47 -10.31 -7.94
N PHE A 116 3.33 -10.07 -9.23
CA PHE A 116 2.77 -11.05 -10.16
C PHE A 116 3.62 -12.32 -10.23
N ASN A 117 4.93 -12.17 -10.36
CA ASN A 117 5.85 -13.29 -10.41
C ASN A 117 5.81 -14.14 -9.12
N LEU A 118 5.77 -13.48 -7.97
CA LEU A 118 5.66 -14.17 -6.68
C LEU A 118 4.38 -15.00 -6.60
N SER A 119 3.25 -14.43 -7.01
CA SER A 119 1.96 -15.11 -7.03
C SER A 119 1.97 -16.35 -7.92
N SER A 120 2.63 -16.26 -9.08
CA SER A 120 2.75 -17.40 -10.01
C SER A 120 3.62 -18.53 -9.44
N GLU A 121 4.69 -18.19 -8.74
CA GLU A 121 5.60 -19.16 -8.12
C GLU A 121 4.93 -19.95 -7.00
N LEU A 122 3.94 -19.39 -6.33
CA LEU A 122 3.24 -20.04 -5.23
C LEU A 122 2.17 -21.06 -5.69
N ASP A 123 1.96 -21.21 -6.99
CA ASP A 123 1.03 -22.18 -7.58
C ASP A 123 -0.37 -22.15 -6.93
N ILE A 124 -0.94 -20.96 -6.84
CA ILE A 124 -2.25 -20.73 -6.21
C ILE A 124 -3.34 -20.83 -7.28
N ASN A 125 -4.53 -21.39 -6.93
CA ASN A 125 -5.65 -21.49 -7.87
C ASN A 125 -6.17 -20.08 -8.26
N VAL A 126 -6.91 -19.99 -9.40
CA VAL A 126 -7.24 -18.69 -10.00
C VAL A 126 -8.01 -17.76 -9.07
N SER A 127 -9.07 -18.23 -8.42
CA SER A 127 -9.88 -17.35 -7.55
C SER A 127 -9.13 -16.95 -6.28
N LYS A 128 -8.38 -17.87 -5.72
CA LYS A 128 -7.54 -17.59 -4.57
C LYS A 128 -6.37 -16.68 -4.94
N ARG A 129 -5.83 -16.87 -6.16
CA ARG A 129 -4.76 -16.03 -6.70
C ARG A 129 -5.21 -14.57 -6.85
N GLU A 130 -6.44 -14.32 -7.30
CA GLU A 130 -6.94 -12.96 -7.45
C GLU A 130 -6.95 -12.21 -6.12
N LYS A 131 -7.42 -12.84 -5.04
CA LYS A 131 -7.40 -12.25 -3.71
C LYS A 131 -5.99 -12.09 -3.16
N ASP A 132 -5.15 -13.10 -3.37
CA ASP A 132 -3.77 -13.09 -2.86
C ASP A 132 -2.90 -12.11 -3.63
N ILE A 133 -3.13 -11.91 -4.95
CA ILE A 133 -2.41 -10.93 -5.75
C ILE A 133 -2.58 -9.54 -5.17
N ASP A 134 -3.79 -9.16 -4.74
CA ASP A 134 -4.05 -7.83 -4.18
C ASP A 134 -3.19 -7.56 -2.94
N LYS A 135 -3.11 -8.50 -2.00
CA LYS A 135 -2.29 -8.29 -0.81
C LYS A 135 -0.80 -8.51 -1.08
N PHE A 136 -0.42 -9.37 -2.04
CA PHE A 136 0.98 -9.47 -2.47
C PHE A 136 1.42 -8.21 -3.21
N ALA A 137 0.55 -7.62 -4.04
CA ALA A 137 0.83 -6.34 -4.68
C ALA A 137 1.07 -5.26 -3.63
N ALA A 138 0.24 -5.19 -2.59
CA ALA A 138 0.43 -4.28 -1.48
C ALA A 138 1.76 -4.50 -0.77
N ALA A 139 2.16 -5.76 -0.57
CA ALA A 139 3.44 -6.09 0.04
C ALA A 139 4.62 -5.64 -0.82
N PHE A 140 4.54 -5.80 -2.15
CA PHE A 140 5.60 -5.36 -3.05
C PHE A 140 5.68 -3.83 -3.15
N ILE A 141 4.53 -3.15 -3.13
CA ILE A 141 4.48 -1.69 -3.05
C ILE A 141 5.19 -1.23 -1.78
N LEU A 142 4.83 -1.82 -0.66
CA LEU A 142 5.43 -1.46 0.62
C LEU A 142 6.92 -1.83 0.65
N GLN A 143 7.30 -3.00 0.15
CA GLN A 143 8.70 -3.41 0.13
C GLN A 143 9.56 -2.46 -0.69
N GLY A 144 9.08 -2.03 -1.85
CA GLY A 144 9.78 -1.03 -2.67
C GLY A 144 10.02 0.26 -1.90
N ALA A 145 9.01 0.74 -1.19
CA ALA A 145 9.11 1.93 -0.36
C ALA A 145 10.07 1.72 0.82
N LEU A 146 10.02 0.55 1.47
CA LEU A 146 10.93 0.22 2.57
C LEU A 146 12.38 0.21 2.10
N ASP A 147 12.66 -0.39 0.95
CA ASP A 147 14.01 -0.43 0.38
C ASP A 147 14.53 0.98 0.09
N PHE A 148 13.67 1.86 -0.42
CA PHE A 148 13.99 3.27 -0.63
C PHE A 148 14.31 3.97 0.70
N ILE A 149 13.50 3.73 1.74
CA ILE A 149 13.66 4.36 3.04
C ILE A 149 14.96 3.94 3.72
N GLN A 150 15.35 2.67 3.55
CA GLN A 150 16.58 2.12 4.17
C GLN A 150 17.87 2.54 3.47
N ASN A 151 17.78 3.02 2.25
CA ASN A 151 18.97 3.44 1.47
C ASN A 151 19.37 4.89 1.73
#